data_db629c7962845573a9b8dc3bc0901442
#
_entry.id   db629c7962845573a9b8dc3bc0901442
#
_cell.length_a   1.000
_cell.length_b   1.000
_cell.length_c   1.000
_cell.angle_alpha   90.00
_cell.angle_beta   90.00
_cell.angle_gamma   90.00
#
_symmetry.space_group_name_H-M   'P 1'
#
loop_
_entity.id
_entity.type
_entity.pdbx_description
1 polymer ?
#
loop_
_entity_poly.entity_id
_entity_poly.type
_entity_poly.pdbx_seq_one_letter_code
_entity_poly.pdbx_strand_id
1 'polypeptide(L)'
;AAGGGKPVFGVYSTFIQRAYDQLSQDLCINNNPALILVFWGSLSSMNDVTHLCLFDIPVIGNIPNMVYLAPTCREEYMAMLEWGIRQTEHPVAIRVPANGVVRRNVEPEKDYGKTLNRYEVSHRGEKVAILGLGSFYQLGEAVAALNETRKAKGEVPFVYNICEWGKTQPWTWGAAA
;
A
#
# COMPACT_ATOMS: atom_id res chain seq x y z
N ALA A 1 -12.12 3.85 19.35
CA ALA A 1 -12.71 4.48 18.15
C ALA A 1 -14.16 4.91 18.44
N ALA A 2 -15.08 4.00 18.75
CA ALA A 2 -16.51 4.31 18.96
C ALA A 2 -16.77 5.43 19.98
N GLY A 3 -15.93 5.58 21.00
CA GLY A 3 -16.00 6.67 21.99
C GLY A 3 -15.32 7.98 21.57
N GLY A 4 -15.00 8.18 20.29
CA GLY A 4 -14.34 9.39 19.77
C GLY A 4 -12.81 9.41 19.90
N GLY A 5 -12.21 8.37 20.46
CA GLY A 5 -10.75 8.23 20.51
C GLY A 5 -10.15 7.93 19.12
N LYS A 6 -8.86 8.20 18.97
CA LYS A 6 -8.07 7.91 17.76
C LYS A 6 -7.06 6.79 18.04
N PRO A 7 -7.49 5.51 18.06
CA PRO A 7 -6.60 4.41 18.36
C PRO A 7 -5.59 4.20 17.24
N VAL A 8 -4.35 3.94 17.65
CA VAL A 8 -3.28 3.50 16.76
C VAL A 8 -2.83 2.12 17.25
N PHE A 9 -2.93 1.12 16.38
CA PHE A 9 -2.58 -0.26 16.69
C PHE A 9 -1.47 -0.74 15.76
N GLY A 10 -0.33 -1.13 16.32
CA GLY A 10 0.80 -1.70 15.58
C GLY A 10 0.89 -3.21 15.76
N VAL A 11 0.97 -3.94 14.66
CA VAL A 11 1.03 -5.41 14.67
C VAL A 11 1.81 -5.94 13.48
N TYR A 12 2.52 -7.05 13.64
CA TYR A 12 3.13 -7.75 12.51
C TYR A 12 2.08 -8.39 11.60
N SER A 13 2.33 -8.36 10.31
CA SER A 13 1.38 -8.82 9.28
C SER A 13 0.96 -10.29 9.47
N THR A 14 1.86 -11.14 9.99
CA THR A 14 1.52 -12.53 10.31
C THR A 14 0.54 -12.66 11.47
N PHE A 15 0.53 -11.72 12.42
CA PHE A 15 -0.34 -11.80 13.60
C PHE A 15 -1.69 -11.11 13.41
N ILE A 16 -1.82 -10.19 12.47
CA ILE A 16 -3.09 -9.50 12.21
C ILE A 16 -4.19 -10.46 11.73
N GLN A 17 -3.82 -11.60 11.18
CA GLN A 17 -4.76 -12.65 10.75
C GLN A 17 -5.67 -13.12 11.89
N ARG A 18 -5.17 -13.12 13.13
CA ARG A 18 -5.95 -13.51 14.33
C ARG A 18 -6.99 -12.48 14.73
N ALA A 19 -6.87 -11.25 14.25
CA ALA A 19 -7.78 -10.16 14.52
C ALA A 19 -8.80 -9.91 13.39
N TYR A 20 -8.92 -10.83 12.44
CA TYR A 20 -9.77 -10.65 11.27
C TYR A 20 -11.24 -10.34 11.63
N ASP A 21 -11.78 -11.08 12.58
CA ASP A 21 -13.16 -10.88 13.04
C ASP A 21 -13.34 -9.51 13.68
N GLN A 22 -12.44 -9.10 14.56
CA GLN A 22 -12.48 -7.79 15.22
C GLN A 22 -12.30 -6.64 14.22
N LEU A 23 -11.44 -6.82 13.20
CA LEU A 23 -11.29 -5.85 12.15
C LEU A 23 -12.55 -5.71 11.31
N SER A 24 -13.16 -6.84 10.93
CA SER A 24 -14.34 -6.85 10.08
C SER A 24 -15.59 -6.41 10.85
N GLN A 25 -15.87 -7.00 12.00
CA GLN A 25 -17.12 -6.79 12.75
C GLN A 25 -17.06 -5.51 13.62
N ASP A 26 -16.01 -5.33 14.41
CA ASP A 26 -15.99 -4.25 15.38
C ASP A 26 -15.53 -2.92 14.79
N LEU A 27 -14.60 -2.94 13.83
CA LEU A 27 -14.12 -1.72 13.17
C LEU A 27 -14.90 -1.40 11.90
N CYS A 28 -14.88 -2.30 10.93
CA CYS A 28 -15.24 -1.96 9.55
C CYS A 28 -16.75 -1.92 9.31
N ILE A 29 -17.54 -2.80 9.90
CA ILE A 29 -19.01 -2.74 9.79
C ILE A 29 -19.54 -1.43 10.39
N ASN A 30 -18.99 -1.02 11.52
CA ASN A 30 -19.37 0.21 12.20
C ASN A 30 -18.64 1.46 11.66
N ASN A 31 -17.75 1.26 10.72
CA ASN A 31 -16.90 2.31 10.15
C ASN A 31 -16.15 3.15 11.20
N ASN A 32 -15.71 2.50 12.28
CA ASN A 32 -15.01 3.13 13.38
C ASN A 32 -13.59 3.56 12.96
N PRO A 33 -13.24 4.85 12.98
CA PRO A 33 -11.93 5.30 12.54
C PRO A 33 -10.83 4.85 13.51
N ALA A 34 -9.89 4.09 12.98
CA ALA A 34 -8.69 3.62 13.67
C ALA A 34 -7.52 3.57 12.70
N LEU A 35 -6.29 3.73 13.19
CA LEU A 35 -5.09 3.54 12.40
C LEU A 35 -4.40 2.24 12.79
N ILE A 36 -4.17 1.37 11.81
CA ILE A 36 -3.52 0.07 12.00
C ILE A 36 -2.21 0.07 11.21
N LEU A 37 -1.10 -0.16 11.90
CA LEU A 37 0.22 -0.28 11.28
C LEU A 37 0.56 -1.75 11.14
N VAL A 38 0.57 -2.23 9.89
CA VAL A 38 0.85 -3.63 9.55
C VAL A 38 2.33 -3.77 9.23
N PHE A 39 3.11 -4.12 10.24
CA PHE A 39 4.56 -4.24 10.11
C PHE A 39 4.99 -5.50 9.37
N TRP A 40 6.08 -5.36 8.63
CA TRP A 40 6.74 -6.43 7.88
C TRP A 40 5.88 -7.06 6.78
N GLY A 41 4.98 -6.29 6.21
CA GLY A 41 4.25 -6.69 5.02
C GLY A 41 5.14 -6.77 3.79
N SER A 42 5.97 -7.80 3.64
CA SER A 42 6.89 -7.96 2.51
C SER A 42 7.42 -9.38 2.39
N LEU A 43 7.83 -9.76 1.18
CA LEU A 43 8.48 -11.04 0.89
C LEU A 43 9.86 -11.19 1.56
N SER A 44 10.50 -10.09 1.93
CA SER A 44 11.87 -10.07 2.44
C SER A 44 11.97 -10.08 3.95
N SER A 45 10.86 -10.27 4.66
CA SER A 45 10.81 -9.93 6.07
C SER A 45 11.40 -10.97 7.01
N MET A 46 11.24 -12.25 6.74
CA MET A 46 11.70 -13.31 7.65
C MET A 46 11.96 -14.63 6.94
N ASN A 47 12.93 -15.38 7.47
CA ASN A 47 13.25 -16.74 7.03
C ASN A 47 12.53 -17.81 7.85
N ASP A 48 11.52 -17.44 8.62
CA ASP A 48 10.78 -18.35 9.48
C ASP A 48 9.48 -18.79 8.79
N VAL A 49 9.23 -20.09 8.78
CA VAL A 49 8.05 -20.72 8.16
C VAL A 49 6.74 -20.19 8.75
N THR A 50 6.75 -19.72 9.99
CA THR A 50 5.56 -19.24 10.70
C THR A 50 5.35 -17.73 10.59
N HIS A 51 6.32 -16.99 10.07
CA HIS A 51 6.31 -15.51 10.03
C HIS A 51 6.59 -14.96 8.62
N LEU A 52 5.97 -15.58 7.62
CA LEU A 52 6.19 -15.22 6.22
C LEU A 52 5.66 -13.83 5.83
N CYS A 53 4.74 -13.28 6.60
CA CYS A 53 4.19 -11.92 6.39
C CYS A 53 3.66 -11.66 4.96
N LEU A 54 3.08 -12.68 4.31
CA LEU A 54 2.65 -12.64 2.91
C LEU A 54 1.14 -12.43 2.74
N PHE A 55 0.36 -12.74 3.78
CA PHE A 55 -1.10 -12.85 3.66
C PHE A 55 -1.85 -11.60 4.08
N ASP A 56 -1.15 -10.53 4.44
CA ASP A 56 -1.75 -9.27 4.85
C ASP A 56 -2.64 -8.65 3.76
N ILE A 57 -2.20 -8.71 2.51
CA ILE A 57 -2.95 -8.16 1.37
C ILE A 57 -4.32 -8.84 1.21
N PRO A 58 -4.41 -10.17 1.03
CA PRO A 58 -5.71 -10.82 0.90
C PRO A 58 -6.55 -10.80 2.19
N VAL A 59 -5.92 -10.79 3.36
CA VAL A 59 -6.64 -10.74 4.64
C VAL A 59 -7.29 -9.37 4.86
N ILE A 60 -6.55 -8.30 4.68
CA ILE A 60 -7.05 -6.94 4.91
C ILE A 60 -7.86 -6.44 3.71
N GLY A 61 -7.41 -6.76 2.51
CA GLY A 61 -8.01 -6.26 1.27
C GLY A 61 -9.43 -6.75 1.00
N ASN A 62 -9.89 -7.80 1.66
CA ASN A 62 -11.26 -8.29 1.51
C ASN A 62 -12.22 -7.78 2.58
N ILE A 63 -11.76 -6.98 3.55
CA ILE A 63 -12.61 -6.42 4.60
C ILE A 63 -13.29 -5.16 4.06
N PRO A 64 -14.63 -5.10 3.98
CA PRO A 64 -15.34 -3.93 3.52
C PRO A 64 -15.04 -2.69 4.38
N ASN A 65 -15.04 -1.51 3.78
CA ASN A 65 -14.78 -0.21 4.41
C ASN A 65 -13.35 -0.02 4.95
N MET A 66 -12.49 -1.03 4.92
CA MET A 66 -11.09 -0.87 5.30
C MET A 66 -10.31 -0.15 4.18
N VAL A 67 -9.70 0.97 4.51
CA VAL A 67 -8.72 1.61 3.63
C VAL A 67 -7.35 0.99 3.88
N TYR A 68 -6.73 0.41 2.85
CA TYR A 68 -5.43 -0.22 2.97
C TYR A 68 -4.39 0.50 2.10
N LEU A 69 -3.41 1.11 2.74
CA LEU A 69 -2.38 1.94 2.12
C LEU A 69 -1.03 1.24 2.15
N ALA A 70 -0.24 1.40 1.08
CA ALA A 70 1.10 0.85 0.98
C ALA A 70 2.07 1.93 0.46
N PRO A 71 2.83 2.60 1.33
CA PRO A 71 3.71 3.69 0.92
C PRO A 71 4.87 3.18 0.08
N THR A 72 5.25 3.94 -0.95
CA THR A 72 6.42 3.67 -1.79
C THR A 72 7.67 4.34 -1.26
N CYS A 73 7.51 5.36 -0.42
CA CYS A 73 8.62 6.13 0.15
C CYS A 73 8.27 6.69 1.55
N ARG A 74 9.28 7.28 2.18
CA ARG A 74 9.16 7.86 3.52
C ARG A 74 8.17 9.02 3.56
N GLU A 75 8.20 9.88 2.56
CA GLU A 75 7.34 11.06 2.46
C GLU A 75 5.87 10.65 2.44
N GLU A 76 5.52 9.66 1.62
CA GLU A 76 4.16 9.10 1.59
C GLU A 76 3.80 8.43 2.92
N TYR A 77 4.71 7.65 3.50
CA TYR A 77 4.46 6.99 4.78
C TYR A 77 4.07 8.00 5.88
N MET A 78 4.81 9.09 5.99
CA MET A 78 4.52 10.13 6.98
C MET A 78 3.19 10.83 6.70
N ALA A 79 2.90 11.13 5.44
CA ALA A 79 1.64 11.74 5.05
C ALA A 79 0.43 10.80 5.26
N MET A 80 0.58 9.51 4.97
CA MET A 80 -0.43 8.49 5.24
C MET A 80 -0.72 8.33 6.74
N LEU A 81 0.32 8.39 7.59
CA LEU A 81 0.18 8.39 9.04
C LEU A 81 -0.63 9.59 9.51
N GLU A 82 -0.25 10.79 9.06
CA GLU A 82 -0.93 12.01 9.45
C GLU A 82 -2.39 12.02 8.99
N TRP A 83 -2.64 11.65 7.73
CA TRP A 83 -3.99 11.54 7.21
C TRP A 83 -4.80 10.49 7.95
N GLY A 84 -4.26 9.29 8.16
CA GLY A 84 -4.94 8.18 8.82
C GLY A 84 -5.35 8.50 10.27
N ILE A 85 -4.57 9.34 10.98
CA ILE A 85 -4.90 9.80 12.33
C ILE A 85 -5.99 10.90 12.28
N ARG A 86 -5.91 11.81 11.32
CA ARG A 86 -6.82 12.98 11.27
C ARG A 86 -8.19 12.67 10.71
N GLN A 87 -8.29 11.81 9.69
CA GLN A 87 -9.57 11.47 9.08
C GLN A 87 -10.49 10.75 10.08
N THR A 88 -11.80 10.78 9.82
CA THR A 88 -12.84 10.24 10.73
C THR A 88 -13.83 9.32 10.03
N GLU A 89 -13.58 8.98 8.77
CA GLU A 89 -14.55 8.31 7.92
C GLU A 89 -14.32 6.80 7.83
N HIS A 90 -13.06 6.36 7.95
CA HIS A 90 -12.68 4.98 7.69
C HIS A 90 -11.70 4.41 8.72
N PRO A 91 -11.74 3.11 9.03
CA PRO A 91 -10.58 2.40 9.53
C PRO A 91 -9.50 2.35 8.44
N VAL A 92 -8.26 2.68 8.81
CA VAL A 92 -7.11 2.76 7.89
C VAL A 92 -6.04 1.79 8.34
N ALA A 93 -5.58 0.94 7.43
CA ALA A 93 -4.39 0.12 7.63
C ALA A 93 -3.25 0.64 6.74
N ILE A 94 -2.03 0.71 7.28
CA ILE A 94 -0.83 1.07 6.50
C ILE A 94 0.14 -0.10 6.53
N ARG A 95 0.51 -0.57 5.35
CA ARG A 95 1.48 -1.64 5.14
C ARG A 95 2.90 -1.10 5.27
N VAL A 96 3.60 -1.51 6.31
CA VAL A 96 4.98 -1.07 6.57
C VAL A 96 5.95 -2.18 6.16
N PRO A 97 6.80 -1.97 5.15
CA PRO A 97 7.72 -3.00 4.68
C PRO A 97 8.83 -3.26 5.70
N ALA A 98 9.32 -4.52 5.75
CA ALA A 98 10.36 -4.95 6.68
C ALA A 98 11.68 -4.19 6.51
N ASN A 99 12.03 -3.87 5.28
CA ASN A 99 13.27 -3.14 4.95
C ASN A 99 13.15 -1.62 5.12
N GLY A 100 12.03 -1.17 5.72
CA GLY A 100 11.76 0.25 5.86
C GLY A 100 11.32 0.92 4.55
N VAL A 101 11.25 2.23 4.57
CA VAL A 101 10.86 3.04 3.42
C VAL A 101 12.02 3.96 3.01
N VAL A 102 12.28 4.01 1.71
CA VAL A 102 13.33 4.87 1.16
C VAL A 102 12.85 6.31 1.07
N ARG A 103 13.80 7.24 1.05
CA ARG A 103 13.54 8.65 0.77
C ARG A 103 13.55 8.90 -0.73
N ARG A 104 12.53 9.61 -1.25
CA ARG A 104 12.42 9.95 -2.67
C ARG A 104 12.41 11.45 -2.96
N ASN A 105 12.31 12.31 -1.94
CA ASN A 105 12.19 13.77 -2.07
C ASN A 105 11.02 14.19 -2.97
N VAL A 106 9.90 13.51 -2.86
CA VAL A 106 8.64 13.83 -3.56
C VAL A 106 7.68 14.54 -2.61
N GLU A 107 6.79 15.36 -3.17
CA GLU A 107 5.67 15.91 -2.42
C GLU A 107 4.55 14.89 -2.36
N PRO A 108 4.19 14.39 -1.16
CA PRO A 108 3.16 13.37 -1.03
C PRO A 108 1.76 13.98 -1.14
N GLU A 109 0.77 13.13 -1.45
CA GLU A 109 -0.63 13.48 -1.34
C GLU A 109 -0.99 13.83 0.12
N LYS A 110 -1.85 14.84 0.30
CA LYS A 110 -2.30 15.30 1.62
C LYS A 110 -3.63 14.68 2.05
N ASP A 111 -4.42 14.24 1.07
CA ASP A 111 -5.75 13.68 1.29
C ASP A 111 -5.91 12.37 0.51
N TYR A 112 -5.54 11.28 1.16
CA TYR A 112 -5.63 9.95 0.56
C TYR A 112 -7.07 9.48 0.30
N GLY A 113 -8.08 10.13 0.88
CA GLY A 113 -9.47 9.90 0.53
C GLY A 113 -9.79 10.15 -0.94
N LYS A 114 -9.06 11.07 -1.58
CA LYS A 114 -9.23 11.40 -3.00
C LYS A 114 -8.56 10.41 -3.95
N THR A 115 -7.63 9.60 -3.44
CA THR A 115 -6.85 8.66 -4.26
C THR A 115 -7.33 7.22 -4.10
N LEU A 116 -8.43 7.00 -3.37
CA LEU A 116 -9.00 5.67 -3.18
C LEU A 116 -9.32 5.00 -4.52
N ASN A 117 -8.94 3.71 -4.65
CA ASN A 117 -9.16 2.89 -5.86
C ASN A 117 -8.54 3.48 -7.15
N ARG A 118 -7.45 4.22 -7.01
CA ARG A 118 -6.71 4.77 -8.15
C ARG A 118 -5.28 4.28 -8.14
N TYR A 119 -4.71 4.18 -9.31
CA TYR A 119 -3.27 3.99 -9.51
C TYR A 119 -2.72 5.17 -10.31
N GLU A 120 -1.45 5.46 -10.08
CA GLU A 120 -0.73 6.51 -10.79
C GLU A 120 0.21 5.89 -11.81
N VAL A 121 0.31 6.52 -12.98
CA VAL A 121 1.23 6.12 -14.03
C VAL A 121 2.45 7.02 -13.96
N SER A 122 3.57 6.51 -13.45
CA SER A 122 4.82 7.25 -13.37
C SER A 122 5.62 7.22 -14.68
N HIS A 123 5.56 6.12 -15.41
CA HIS A 123 6.22 5.97 -16.71
C HIS A 123 5.25 5.40 -17.74
N ARG A 124 5.16 6.02 -18.89
CA ARG A 124 4.29 5.56 -19.97
C ARG A 124 5.05 4.65 -20.93
N GLY A 125 4.40 3.57 -21.35
CA GLY A 125 4.88 2.61 -22.34
C GLY A 125 3.70 2.07 -23.18
N GLU A 126 3.93 1.03 -23.99
CA GLU A 126 2.93 0.58 -24.98
C GLU A 126 2.52 -0.90 -24.84
N LYS A 127 3.43 -1.78 -24.39
CA LYS A 127 3.23 -3.23 -24.52
C LYS A 127 3.12 -3.98 -23.18
N VAL A 128 3.72 -3.46 -22.11
CA VAL A 128 3.79 -4.12 -20.81
C VAL A 128 3.45 -3.12 -19.72
N ALA A 129 2.58 -3.50 -18.79
CA ALA A 129 2.33 -2.75 -17.57
C ALA A 129 3.07 -3.42 -16.41
N ILE A 130 3.82 -2.64 -15.64
CA ILE A 130 4.44 -3.04 -14.39
C ILE A 130 3.70 -2.35 -13.26
N LEU A 131 3.06 -3.14 -12.40
CA LEU A 131 2.30 -2.65 -11.25
C LEU A 131 3.17 -2.81 -9.99
N GLY A 132 3.59 -1.70 -9.42
CA GLY A 132 4.37 -1.66 -8.19
C GLY A 132 3.51 -1.33 -6.98
N LEU A 133 3.47 -2.20 -5.98
CA LEU A 133 2.77 -1.98 -4.71
C LEU A 133 3.79 -1.66 -3.60
N GLY A 134 3.64 -0.49 -2.98
CA GLY A 134 4.49 -0.09 -1.86
C GLY A 134 5.97 -0.12 -2.24
N SER A 135 6.81 -0.76 -1.43
CA SER A 135 8.26 -0.84 -1.67
C SER A 135 8.66 -1.52 -2.99
N PHE A 136 7.79 -2.36 -3.57
CA PHE A 136 8.05 -2.98 -4.87
C PHE A 136 7.97 -2.00 -6.06
N TYR A 137 7.39 -0.82 -5.88
CA TYR A 137 7.43 0.24 -6.87
C TYR A 137 8.86 0.57 -7.30
N GLN A 138 9.84 0.45 -6.41
CA GLN A 138 11.25 0.70 -6.71
C GLN A 138 11.84 -0.27 -7.75
N LEU A 139 11.33 -1.49 -7.84
CA LEU A 139 11.74 -2.42 -8.89
C LEU A 139 11.28 -1.92 -10.28
N GLY A 140 10.10 -1.34 -10.33
CA GLY A 140 9.61 -0.67 -11.53
C GLY A 140 10.51 0.51 -11.94
N GLU A 141 10.89 1.35 -10.99
CA GLU A 141 11.82 2.46 -11.23
C GLU A 141 13.18 1.96 -11.72
N ALA A 142 13.69 0.87 -11.16
CA ALA A 142 14.94 0.26 -11.62
C ALA A 142 14.84 -0.23 -13.08
N VAL A 143 13.71 -0.80 -13.47
CA VAL A 143 13.45 -1.21 -14.86
C VAL A 143 13.41 0.03 -15.78
N ALA A 144 12.78 1.13 -15.33
CA ALA A 144 12.74 2.37 -16.08
C ALA A 144 14.14 2.93 -16.32
N ALA A 145 14.97 3.01 -15.28
CA ALA A 145 16.34 3.49 -15.38
C ALA A 145 17.21 2.61 -16.30
N LEU A 146 17.05 1.29 -16.19
CA LEU A 146 17.73 0.36 -17.09
C LEU A 146 17.32 0.60 -18.55
N ASN A 147 16.05 0.85 -18.81
CA ASN A 147 15.51 1.07 -20.13
C ASN A 147 16.05 2.38 -20.77
N GLU A 148 16.16 3.44 -19.99
CA GLU A 148 16.79 4.69 -20.46
C GLU A 148 18.27 4.48 -20.78
N THR A 149 18.98 3.68 -19.99
CA THR A 149 20.37 3.31 -20.28
C THR A 149 20.50 2.54 -21.60
N ARG A 150 19.58 1.63 -21.87
CA ARG A 150 19.53 0.86 -23.14
C ARG A 150 19.27 1.78 -24.34
N LYS A 151 18.31 2.68 -24.23
CA LYS A 151 18.02 3.68 -25.28
C LYS A 151 19.26 4.52 -25.60
N ALA A 152 19.97 4.99 -24.57
CA ALA A 152 21.18 5.79 -24.74
C ALA A 152 22.30 5.03 -25.48
N LYS A 153 22.31 3.69 -25.38
CA LYS A 153 23.25 2.80 -26.12
C LYS A 153 22.74 2.39 -27.49
N GLY A 154 21.57 2.84 -27.93
CA GLY A 154 20.95 2.42 -29.19
C GLY A 154 20.39 0.99 -29.16
N GLU A 155 20.24 0.39 -27.96
CA GLU A 155 19.64 -0.92 -27.81
C GLU A 155 18.10 -0.81 -27.83
N VAL A 156 17.42 -1.91 -28.21
CA VAL A 156 15.95 -1.96 -28.18
C VAL A 156 15.47 -1.83 -26.74
N PRO A 157 14.66 -0.79 -26.41
CA PRO A 157 14.13 -0.63 -25.06
C PRO A 157 13.04 -1.63 -24.77
N PHE A 158 12.89 -1.99 -23.50
CA PHE A 158 11.66 -2.62 -23.03
C PHE A 158 10.52 -1.61 -23.09
N VAL A 159 9.37 -2.04 -23.58
CA VAL A 159 8.18 -1.19 -23.64
C VAL A 159 7.28 -1.56 -22.46
N TYR A 160 7.03 -0.62 -21.55
CA TYR A 160 6.30 -0.86 -20.31
C TYR A 160 5.56 0.40 -19.86
N ASN A 161 4.56 0.18 -19.02
CA ASN A 161 4.00 1.21 -18.14
C ASN A 161 4.31 0.83 -16.71
N ILE A 162 4.79 1.75 -15.91
CA ILE A 162 4.92 1.56 -14.47
C ILE A 162 3.76 2.28 -13.80
N CYS A 163 2.95 1.53 -13.09
CA CYS A 163 1.84 2.04 -12.34
C CYS A 163 2.11 1.85 -10.85
N GLU A 164 1.97 2.89 -10.09
CA GLU A 164 1.94 2.82 -8.65
C GLU A 164 0.55 2.34 -8.22
N TRP A 165 0.50 1.09 -7.74
CA TRP A 165 -0.74 0.50 -7.25
C TRP A 165 -0.71 0.43 -5.74
N GLY A 166 -1.81 0.78 -5.11
CA GLY A 166 -1.97 0.51 -3.70
C GLY A 166 -1.99 1.72 -2.80
N LYS A 167 -2.32 2.86 -3.34
CA LYS A 167 -2.73 3.92 -2.44
C LYS A 167 -4.05 3.58 -1.77
N THR A 168 -4.75 2.48 -2.20
CA THR A 168 -6.05 2.18 -1.59
C THR A 168 -6.66 0.83 -1.90
N GLN A 169 -7.39 0.31 -0.97
CA GLN A 169 -8.40 -0.73 -1.08
C GLN A 169 -9.75 -0.14 -0.63
N PRO A 170 -10.90 -0.54 -1.09
CA PRO A 170 -11.30 -1.93 -1.12
C PRO A 170 -11.38 -2.51 -2.52
N TRP A 171 -11.10 -3.79 -2.66
CA TRP A 171 -11.50 -4.56 -3.81
C TRP A 171 -13.03 -4.58 -3.88
N THR A 172 -13.61 -3.72 -4.67
CA THR A 172 -14.96 -3.99 -5.16
C THR A 172 -14.81 -4.98 -6.29
N TRP A 173 -15.15 -6.21 -6.07
CA TRP A 173 -15.43 -7.17 -7.11
C TRP A 173 -16.61 -6.61 -7.93
N GLY A 174 -16.32 -6.13 -9.11
CA GLY A 174 -17.34 -5.65 -10.03
C GLY A 174 -17.25 -4.16 -10.28
N ALA A 175 -16.71 -3.87 -11.37
CA ALA A 175 -16.84 -2.74 -12.28
C ALA A 175 -15.48 -2.30 -12.79
N ALA A 176 -14.85 -3.10 -13.61
CA ALA A 176 -14.16 -2.59 -14.76
C ALA A 176 -15.25 -2.19 -15.76
N ALA A 177 -15.50 -0.93 -15.91
CA ALA A 177 -16.18 -0.33 -17.04
C ALA A 177 -15.27 0.73 -17.63
#